data_cea491d3b7fff313eac5d8eba638ccaa
#
_entry.id   cea491d3b7fff313eac5d8eba638ccaa
#
_cell.length_a   1.000
_cell.length_b   1.000
_cell.length_c   1.000
_cell.angle_alpha   90.00
_cell.angle_beta   90.00
_cell.angle_gamma   90.00
#
_symmetry.space_group_name_H-M   'P 1'
#
loop_
_entity.id
_entity.type
_entity.pdbx_description
1 polymer ?
#
loop_
_entity_poly.entity_id
_entity_poly.type
_entity_poly.pdbx_seq_one_letter_code
_entity_poly.pdbx_strand_id
1 'polypeptide(L)'
;MNVAVVGAGAFGTALAVALAQKQPVTLWARDADHAAQMQMMRQNTRRLSGVEFPKKMRSSSKIENVFEADVILIALPMQAVSDFVAKHDFSAKTVVACCKGIDLSTGRGPSAVLADAANVAVLTGPSFARDIATGLPTALTLACASADVATQLQDILSTPTLRLYRTTDVAGAELGGALKNVIAIGCGAMIGAGLGDSARAAVMTRGFAEMRRMAAAYGALPETLGGLSGLGDLALT
;
A
#
# COMPACT_ATOMS: atom_id res chain seq x y z
N MET A 1 15.59 -13.47 -2.96
CA MET A 1 14.65 -12.81 -3.87
C MET A 1 14.85 -11.30 -3.81
N ASN A 2 14.75 -10.63 -4.94
CA ASN A 2 14.88 -9.18 -5.03
C ASN A 2 13.50 -8.54 -5.07
N VAL A 3 13.35 -7.40 -4.39
CA VAL A 3 12.10 -6.63 -4.37
C VAL A 3 12.33 -5.26 -4.98
N ALA A 4 11.39 -4.78 -5.79
CA ALA A 4 11.35 -3.41 -6.23
C ALA A 4 10.12 -2.69 -5.66
N VAL A 5 10.28 -1.42 -5.30
CA VAL A 5 9.19 -0.53 -4.90
C VAL A 5 9.12 0.62 -5.89
N VAL A 6 8.02 0.71 -6.60
CA VAL A 6 7.73 1.78 -7.57
C VAL A 6 6.99 2.90 -6.87
N GLY A 7 7.65 4.06 -6.76
CA GLY A 7 7.10 5.24 -6.10
C GLY A 7 7.83 5.62 -4.82
N ALA A 8 8.66 6.65 -4.89
CA ALA A 8 9.44 7.19 -3.78
C ALA A 8 8.66 8.23 -2.94
N GLY A 9 7.36 7.99 -2.73
CA GLY A 9 6.56 8.69 -1.72
C GLY A 9 6.94 8.25 -0.30
N ALA A 10 6.32 8.83 0.72
CA ALA A 10 6.59 8.46 2.12
C ALA A 10 6.36 6.96 2.35
N PHE A 11 5.20 6.43 1.93
CA PHE A 11 4.83 5.03 2.14
C PHE A 11 5.73 4.05 1.38
N GLY A 12 5.98 4.31 0.06
CA GLY A 12 6.87 3.45 -0.73
C GLY A 12 8.31 3.45 -0.20
N THR A 13 8.80 4.61 0.26
CA THR A 13 10.12 4.70 0.91
C THR A 13 10.15 3.88 2.21
N ALA A 14 9.10 3.98 3.03
CA ALA A 14 9.00 3.25 4.29
C ALA A 14 9.00 1.73 4.08
N LEU A 15 8.21 1.24 3.11
CA LEU A 15 8.20 -0.18 2.74
C LEU A 15 9.58 -0.63 2.25
N ALA A 16 10.24 0.17 1.38
CA ALA A 16 11.58 -0.15 0.89
C ALA A 16 12.60 -0.24 2.03
N VAL A 17 12.56 0.67 3.00
CA VAL A 17 13.42 0.65 4.20
C VAL A 17 13.16 -0.60 5.04
N ALA A 18 11.91 -0.91 5.35
CA ALA A 18 11.55 -2.07 6.16
C ALA A 18 11.99 -3.39 5.49
N LEU A 19 11.71 -3.55 4.20
CA LEU A 19 12.05 -4.76 3.43
C LEU A 19 13.57 -4.91 3.24
N ALA A 20 14.29 -3.79 3.11
CA ALA A 20 15.74 -3.79 2.93
C ALA A 20 16.52 -4.25 4.18
N GLN A 21 15.89 -4.37 5.33
CA GLN A 21 16.48 -5.05 6.49
C GLN A 21 16.74 -6.54 6.20
N LYS A 22 15.87 -7.16 5.43
CA LYS A 22 15.90 -8.59 5.13
C LYS A 22 16.60 -8.93 3.82
N GLN A 23 16.34 -8.17 2.74
CA GLN A 23 16.71 -8.53 1.37
C GLN A 23 17.08 -7.30 0.52
N PRO A 24 17.70 -7.49 -0.66
CA PRO A 24 17.96 -6.38 -1.59
C PRO A 24 16.65 -5.72 -2.05
N VAL A 25 16.59 -4.39 -2.01
CA VAL A 25 15.44 -3.60 -2.45
C VAL A 25 15.87 -2.46 -3.36
N THR A 26 15.17 -2.32 -4.49
CA THR A 26 15.29 -1.16 -5.37
C THR A 26 14.09 -0.24 -5.16
N LEU A 27 14.32 1.00 -4.72
CA LEU A 27 13.30 2.05 -4.70
C LEU A 27 13.39 2.85 -6.00
N TRP A 28 12.34 2.83 -6.79
CA TRP A 28 12.27 3.57 -8.03
C TRP A 28 11.56 4.92 -7.85
N ALA A 29 12.18 5.98 -8.40
CA ALA A 29 11.60 7.30 -8.50
C ALA A 29 11.64 7.80 -9.94
N ARG A 30 10.54 8.39 -10.41
CA ARG A 30 10.45 8.94 -11.77
C ARG A 30 11.45 10.07 -12.03
N ASP A 31 11.68 10.91 -11.02
CA ASP A 31 12.61 12.03 -11.06
C ASP A 31 14.05 11.53 -10.86
N ALA A 32 14.90 11.66 -11.88
CA ALA A 32 16.27 11.18 -11.88
C ALA A 32 17.15 11.90 -10.84
N ASP A 33 16.98 13.21 -10.70
CA ASP A 33 17.74 14.00 -9.73
C ASP A 33 17.36 13.62 -8.30
N HIS A 34 16.07 13.37 -8.05
CA HIS A 34 15.60 12.88 -6.76
C HIS A 34 16.15 11.48 -6.45
N ALA A 35 16.14 10.57 -7.43
CA ALA A 35 16.71 9.24 -7.27
C ALA A 35 18.21 9.29 -6.96
N ALA A 36 18.97 10.11 -7.69
CA ALA A 36 20.40 10.32 -7.46
C ALA A 36 20.68 10.95 -6.08
N GLN A 37 19.90 11.95 -5.69
CA GLN A 37 20.00 12.58 -4.37
C GLN A 37 19.74 11.55 -3.25
N MET A 38 18.68 10.76 -3.35
CA MET A 38 18.39 9.69 -2.38
C MET A 38 19.49 8.66 -2.28
N GLN A 39 20.08 8.28 -3.42
CA GLN A 39 21.19 7.30 -3.46
C GLN A 39 22.45 7.85 -2.79
N MET A 40 22.78 9.12 -3.04
CA MET A 40 23.96 9.80 -2.49
C MET A 40 23.80 10.05 -0.98
N MET A 41 22.66 10.61 -0.58
CA MET A 41 22.37 11.00 0.81
C MET A 41 21.96 9.81 1.68
N ARG A 42 21.70 8.65 1.09
CA ARG A 42 21.17 7.47 1.77
C ARG A 42 19.90 7.77 2.58
N GLN A 43 19.07 8.68 2.07
CA GLN A 43 17.86 9.17 2.74
C GLN A 43 16.89 9.80 1.73
N ASN A 44 15.59 9.72 1.98
CA ASN A 44 14.57 10.47 1.24
C ASN A 44 14.16 11.73 2.04
N THR A 45 14.97 12.77 1.96
CA THR A 45 14.74 14.01 2.71
C THR A 45 13.47 14.75 2.31
N ARG A 46 13.01 14.57 1.05
CA ARG A 46 11.80 15.24 0.52
C ARG A 46 10.51 14.63 1.05
N ARG A 47 10.46 13.32 1.33
CA ARG A 47 9.22 12.58 1.62
C ARG A 47 9.22 11.84 2.94
N LEU A 48 10.38 11.47 3.45
CA LEU A 48 10.54 10.72 4.70
C LEU A 48 11.88 11.09 5.36
N SER A 49 11.98 12.33 5.83
CA SER A 49 13.20 12.85 6.45
C SER A 49 13.54 12.14 7.76
N GLY A 50 14.84 12.05 8.07
CA GLY A 50 15.32 11.46 9.31
C GLY A 50 15.34 9.92 9.33
N VAL A 51 15.14 9.26 8.16
CA VAL A 51 15.21 7.81 8.02
C VAL A 51 16.35 7.44 7.09
N GLU A 52 17.38 6.77 7.60
CA GLU A 52 18.52 6.31 6.83
C GLU A 52 18.19 5.03 6.05
N PHE A 53 18.72 4.94 4.81
CA PHE A 53 18.53 3.75 3.97
C PHE A 53 19.43 2.60 4.41
N PRO A 54 18.89 1.40 4.65
CA PRO A 54 19.69 0.21 4.92
C PRO A 54 20.68 -0.11 3.79
N LYS A 55 21.77 -0.77 4.10
CA LYS A 55 22.84 -1.11 3.12
C LYS A 55 22.31 -1.87 1.89
N LYS A 56 21.27 -2.72 2.07
CA LYS A 56 20.65 -3.51 1.00
C LYS A 56 19.67 -2.72 0.13
N MET A 57 19.46 -1.43 0.41
CA MET A 57 18.57 -0.57 -0.36
C MET A 57 19.35 0.27 -1.36
N ARG A 58 18.88 0.32 -2.61
CA ARG A 58 19.31 1.26 -3.63
C ARG A 58 18.15 2.09 -4.14
N SER A 59 18.40 3.31 -4.60
CA SER A 59 17.41 4.13 -5.32
C SER A 59 17.84 4.31 -6.78
N SER A 60 16.86 4.32 -7.70
CA SER A 60 17.09 4.42 -9.14
C SER A 60 15.93 5.11 -9.84
N SER A 61 16.23 5.80 -10.94
CA SER A 61 15.21 6.27 -11.90
C SER A 61 15.13 5.38 -13.14
N LYS A 62 16.04 4.42 -13.30
CA LYS A 62 16.04 3.48 -14.42
C LYS A 62 15.01 2.41 -14.17
N ILE A 63 14.05 2.29 -15.10
CA ILE A 63 12.95 1.33 -14.96
C ILE A 63 13.41 -0.12 -15.11
N GLU A 64 14.48 -0.35 -15.86
CA GLU A 64 15.10 -1.66 -16.05
C GLU A 64 15.47 -2.29 -14.70
N ASN A 65 15.94 -1.49 -13.75
CA ASN A 65 16.28 -1.95 -12.40
C ASN A 65 15.05 -2.44 -11.60
N VAL A 66 13.85 -2.02 -11.95
CA VAL A 66 12.59 -2.52 -11.35
C VAL A 66 12.31 -3.92 -11.86
N PHE A 67 12.50 -4.15 -13.16
CA PHE A 67 12.22 -5.43 -13.81
C PHE A 67 13.26 -6.52 -13.55
N GLU A 68 14.38 -6.19 -12.89
CA GLU A 68 15.30 -7.18 -12.31
C GLU A 68 14.70 -7.89 -11.07
N ALA A 69 13.64 -7.33 -10.47
CA ALA A 69 13.05 -7.86 -9.25
C ALA A 69 12.07 -9.02 -9.53
N ASP A 70 11.98 -9.92 -8.55
CA ASP A 70 11.02 -11.04 -8.53
C ASP A 70 9.62 -10.55 -8.15
N VAL A 71 9.53 -9.58 -7.24
CA VAL A 71 8.30 -8.97 -6.73
C VAL A 71 8.36 -7.45 -6.84
N ILE A 72 7.32 -6.85 -7.42
CA ILE A 72 7.23 -5.40 -7.63
C ILE A 72 6.06 -4.83 -6.81
N LEU A 73 6.34 -3.93 -5.88
CA LEU A 73 5.34 -3.19 -5.10
C LEU A 73 5.03 -1.87 -5.81
N ILE A 74 3.76 -1.62 -6.12
CA ILE A 74 3.30 -0.37 -6.76
C ILE A 74 2.77 0.58 -5.68
N ALA A 75 3.59 1.54 -5.27
CA ALA A 75 3.29 2.56 -4.25
C ALA A 75 3.11 3.95 -4.88
N LEU A 76 2.49 4.01 -6.05
CA LEU A 76 2.09 5.23 -6.74
C LEU A 76 0.72 5.72 -6.25
N PRO A 77 0.38 7.01 -6.42
CA PRO A 77 -1.01 7.46 -6.33
C PRO A 77 -1.89 6.68 -7.32
N MET A 78 -3.11 6.29 -6.91
CA MET A 78 -3.99 5.45 -7.73
C MET A 78 -4.18 6.01 -9.15
N GLN A 79 -4.37 7.31 -9.28
CA GLN A 79 -4.60 7.98 -10.57
C GLN A 79 -3.37 7.99 -11.51
N ALA A 80 -2.21 7.52 -11.03
CA ALA A 80 -1.01 7.39 -11.85
C ALA A 80 -0.68 5.93 -12.21
N VAL A 81 -1.45 4.96 -11.71
CA VAL A 81 -1.16 3.53 -11.90
C VAL A 81 -1.46 3.11 -13.33
N SER A 82 -2.62 3.48 -13.88
CA SER A 82 -3.03 3.09 -15.23
C SER A 82 -2.04 3.58 -16.29
N ASP A 83 -1.62 4.85 -16.22
CA ASP A 83 -0.63 5.42 -17.13
C ASP A 83 0.76 4.77 -16.99
N PHE A 84 1.10 4.35 -15.78
CA PHE A 84 2.37 3.66 -15.54
C PHE A 84 2.35 2.25 -16.11
N VAL A 85 1.29 1.49 -15.85
CA VAL A 85 1.14 0.10 -16.31
C VAL A 85 1.06 0.03 -17.83
N ALA A 86 0.36 0.95 -18.48
CA ALA A 86 0.24 0.99 -19.94
C ALA A 86 1.58 1.14 -20.71
N LYS A 87 2.65 1.57 -20.00
CA LYS A 87 3.98 1.81 -20.59
C LYS A 87 4.95 0.65 -20.36
N HIS A 88 4.57 -0.35 -19.57
CA HIS A 88 5.50 -1.39 -19.11
C HIS A 88 4.81 -2.76 -19.08
N ASP A 89 5.52 -3.80 -19.47
CA ASP A 89 5.02 -5.17 -19.47
C ASP A 89 5.25 -5.85 -18.09
N PHE A 90 4.16 -6.19 -17.43
CA PHE A 90 4.15 -6.91 -16.16
C PHE A 90 3.71 -8.38 -16.29
N SER A 91 3.48 -8.89 -17.51
CA SER A 91 2.90 -10.23 -17.77
C SER A 91 3.66 -11.39 -17.12
N ALA A 92 4.97 -11.23 -16.90
CA ALA A 92 5.81 -12.23 -16.23
C ALA A 92 6.13 -11.88 -14.75
N LYS A 93 5.46 -10.87 -14.17
CA LYS A 93 5.82 -10.36 -12.84
C LYS A 93 4.73 -10.61 -11.80
N THR A 94 5.16 -10.82 -10.55
CA THR A 94 4.28 -10.76 -9.39
C THR A 94 4.25 -9.33 -8.88
N VAL A 95 3.05 -8.73 -8.88
CA VAL A 95 2.86 -7.32 -8.54
C VAL A 95 1.99 -7.17 -7.29
N VAL A 96 2.38 -6.28 -6.39
CA VAL A 96 1.65 -5.98 -5.16
C VAL A 96 1.19 -4.52 -5.21
N ALA A 97 -0.11 -4.30 -5.33
CA ALA A 97 -0.71 -2.98 -5.25
C ALA A 97 -0.65 -2.46 -3.81
N CYS A 98 0.01 -1.32 -3.61
CA CYS A 98 0.10 -0.62 -2.33
C CYS A 98 -0.66 0.72 -2.36
N CYS A 99 -1.32 1.03 -3.48
CA CYS A 99 -2.19 2.18 -3.65
C CYS A 99 -3.60 1.87 -3.14
N LYS A 100 -4.33 2.92 -2.79
CA LYS A 100 -5.72 2.85 -2.32
C LYS A 100 -6.60 3.72 -3.19
N GLY A 101 -7.84 3.29 -3.41
CA GLY A 101 -8.80 4.05 -4.17
C GLY A 101 -9.22 3.37 -5.47
N ILE A 102 -9.93 4.13 -6.29
CA ILE A 102 -10.48 3.70 -7.58
C ILE A 102 -9.91 4.63 -8.66
N ASP A 103 -9.48 4.07 -9.78
CA ASP A 103 -9.09 4.84 -10.95
C ASP A 103 -10.32 5.55 -11.53
N LEU A 104 -10.27 6.88 -11.58
CA LEU A 104 -11.40 7.70 -12.02
C LEU A 104 -11.71 7.55 -13.51
N SER A 105 -10.73 7.17 -14.31
CA SER A 105 -10.91 7.01 -15.75
C SER A 105 -11.62 5.70 -16.13
N THR A 106 -11.38 4.64 -15.36
CA THR A 106 -11.87 3.28 -15.66
C THR A 106 -12.90 2.76 -14.66
N GLY A 107 -13.03 3.38 -13.49
CA GLY A 107 -13.85 2.87 -12.38
C GLY A 107 -13.27 1.61 -11.73
N ARG A 108 -12.02 1.22 -12.02
CA ARG A 108 -11.41 -0.02 -11.56
C ARG A 108 -10.56 0.18 -10.29
N GLY A 109 -10.56 -0.84 -9.44
CA GLY A 109 -9.61 -0.94 -8.32
C GLY A 109 -8.19 -1.31 -8.79
N PRO A 110 -7.20 -1.20 -7.88
CA PRO A 110 -5.80 -1.48 -8.20
C PRO A 110 -5.55 -2.86 -8.81
N SER A 111 -6.16 -3.93 -8.30
CA SER A 111 -5.97 -5.28 -8.83
C SER A 111 -6.47 -5.43 -10.26
N ALA A 112 -7.59 -4.81 -10.58
CA ALA A 112 -8.15 -4.84 -11.94
C ALA A 112 -7.35 -4.00 -12.94
N VAL A 113 -6.67 -2.93 -12.48
CA VAL A 113 -5.74 -2.15 -13.32
C VAL A 113 -4.44 -2.93 -13.59
N LEU A 114 -4.04 -3.79 -12.66
CA LEU A 114 -2.83 -4.62 -12.75
C LEU A 114 -3.08 -6.04 -13.30
N ALA A 115 -4.28 -6.32 -13.82
CA ALA A 115 -4.73 -7.68 -14.16
C ALA A 115 -3.86 -8.41 -15.20
N ASP A 116 -3.08 -7.69 -16.00
CA ASP A 116 -2.17 -8.28 -16.98
C ASP A 116 -0.87 -8.87 -16.36
N ALA A 117 -0.63 -8.63 -15.07
CA ALA A 117 0.50 -9.23 -14.37
C ALA A 117 0.28 -10.74 -14.11
N ALA A 118 1.37 -11.51 -14.05
CA ALA A 118 1.32 -12.95 -13.77
C ALA A 118 0.59 -13.27 -12.46
N ASN A 119 0.86 -12.49 -11.43
CA ASN A 119 0.15 -12.55 -10.16
C ASN A 119 -0.08 -11.14 -9.62
N VAL A 120 -1.25 -10.89 -9.05
CA VAL A 120 -1.61 -9.62 -8.42
C VAL A 120 -2.02 -9.85 -6.97
N ALA A 121 -1.45 -9.05 -6.09
CA ALA A 121 -1.86 -8.97 -4.69
C ALA A 121 -2.10 -7.51 -4.29
N VAL A 122 -2.78 -7.30 -3.18
CA VAL A 122 -3.04 -5.98 -2.60
C VAL A 122 -2.49 -5.94 -1.18
N LEU A 123 -1.75 -4.89 -0.85
CA LEU A 123 -1.20 -4.64 0.48
C LEU A 123 -1.83 -3.38 1.06
N THR A 124 -2.60 -3.52 2.13
CA THR A 124 -3.36 -2.42 2.73
C THR A 124 -3.53 -2.63 4.25
N GLY A 125 -3.89 -1.58 4.96
CA GLY A 125 -4.14 -1.62 6.40
C GLY A 125 -3.60 -0.39 7.13
N PRO A 126 -3.67 -0.37 8.48
CA PRO A 126 -3.25 0.75 9.31
C PRO A 126 -1.72 0.90 9.26
N SER A 127 -1.25 2.01 8.69
CA SER A 127 0.19 2.16 8.48
C SER A 127 0.60 3.60 8.25
N PHE A 128 1.16 4.23 9.27
CA PHE A 128 1.92 5.44 9.04
C PHE A 128 3.31 5.12 8.50
N ALA A 129 3.70 5.83 7.45
CA ALA A 129 4.99 5.61 6.80
C ALA A 129 6.17 5.73 7.77
N ARG A 130 6.10 6.68 8.70
CA ARG A 130 7.15 6.88 9.71
C ARG A 130 7.29 5.69 10.65
N ASP A 131 6.17 5.13 11.10
CA ASP A 131 6.17 3.97 12.02
C ASP A 131 6.82 2.76 11.38
N ILE A 132 6.44 2.45 10.13
CA ILE A 132 7.07 1.36 9.36
C ILE A 132 8.58 1.59 9.21
N ALA A 133 8.98 2.80 8.82
CA ALA A 133 10.37 3.11 8.51
C ALA A 133 11.28 3.13 9.75
N THR A 134 10.72 3.48 10.92
CA THR A 134 11.44 3.47 12.20
C THR A 134 11.39 2.11 12.92
N GLY A 135 10.74 1.11 12.29
CA GLY A 135 10.69 -0.25 12.82
C GLY A 135 9.70 -0.43 13.96
N LEU A 136 8.68 0.41 14.06
CA LEU A 136 7.57 0.19 14.99
C LEU A 136 6.69 -0.98 14.50
N PRO A 137 6.14 -1.80 15.41
CA PRO A 137 5.30 -2.91 15.04
C PRO A 137 4.11 -2.46 14.20
N THR A 138 4.00 -3.02 12.99
CA THR A 138 2.94 -2.70 12.03
C THR A 138 2.35 -3.99 11.48
N ALA A 139 1.04 -4.02 11.30
CA ALA A 139 0.32 -5.15 10.73
C ALA A 139 -0.50 -4.69 9.51
N LEU A 140 -0.37 -5.42 8.40
CA LEU A 140 -1.10 -5.15 7.15
C LEU A 140 -1.83 -6.40 6.65
N THR A 141 -2.88 -6.20 5.87
CA THR A 141 -3.54 -7.23 5.09
C THR A 141 -2.83 -7.40 3.75
N LEU A 142 -2.50 -8.64 3.42
CA LEU A 142 -2.02 -9.07 2.11
C LEU A 142 -3.14 -9.88 1.45
N ALA A 143 -3.84 -9.30 0.50
CA ALA A 143 -4.93 -9.95 -0.22
C ALA A 143 -4.45 -10.43 -1.60
N CYS A 144 -4.67 -11.72 -1.89
CA CYS A 144 -4.35 -12.31 -3.19
C CYS A 144 -5.32 -13.46 -3.47
N ALA A 145 -5.88 -13.52 -4.68
CA ALA A 145 -6.83 -14.56 -5.07
C ALA A 145 -6.24 -15.98 -4.95
N SER A 146 -4.93 -16.13 -5.20
CA SER A 146 -4.22 -17.38 -4.97
C SER A 146 -3.65 -17.44 -3.55
N ALA A 147 -4.10 -18.42 -2.75
CA ALA A 147 -3.61 -18.65 -1.39
C ALA A 147 -2.11 -19.03 -1.37
N ASP A 148 -1.63 -19.76 -2.37
CA ASP A 148 -0.23 -20.17 -2.48
C ASP A 148 0.67 -18.96 -2.76
N VAL A 149 0.27 -18.09 -3.69
CA VAL A 149 0.98 -16.83 -3.97
C VAL A 149 0.96 -15.92 -2.75
N ALA A 150 -0.17 -15.83 -2.04
CA ALA A 150 -0.26 -15.07 -0.79
C ALA A 150 0.73 -15.60 0.27
N THR A 151 0.90 -16.92 0.37
CA THR A 151 1.87 -17.53 1.29
C THR A 151 3.30 -17.14 0.94
N GLN A 152 3.68 -17.29 -0.33
CA GLN A 152 5.01 -16.91 -0.82
C GLN A 152 5.30 -15.42 -0.59
N LEU A 153 4.33 -14.56 -0.92
CA LEU A 153 4.46 -13.11 -0.72
C LEU A 153 4.55 -12.76 0.77
N GLN A 154 3.80 -13.42 1.65
CA GLN A 154 3.90 -13.21 3.09
C GLN A 154 5.33 -13.51 3.58
N ASP A 155 5.92 -14.62 3.15
CA ASP A 155 7.28 -15.00 3.52
C ASP A 155 8.33 -13.99 3.00
N ILE A 156 8.14 -13.47 1.77
CA ILE A 156 9.05 -12.50 1.17
C ILE A 156 8.94 -11.14 1.87
N LEU A 157 7.71 -10.67 2.11
CA LEU A 157 7.45 -9.30 2.51
C LEU A 157 7.30 -9.08 4.01
N SER A 158 7.14 -10.14 4.84
CA SER A 158 7.13 -9.98 6.29
C SER A 158 8.53 -9.72 6.82
N THR A 159 8.61 -8.85 7.84
CA THR A 159 9.83 -8.56 8.60
C THR A 159 9.55 -8.72 10.09
N PRO A 160 10.55 -8.64 10.98
CA PRO A 160 10.30 -8.71 12.42
C PRO A 160 9.32 -7.65 12.95
N THR A 161 9.21 -6.50 12.28
CA THR A 161 8.35 -5.38 12.68
C THR A 161 7.17 -5.14 11.73
N LEU A 162 7.13 -5.79 10.56
CA LEU A 162 6.03 -5.71 9.60
C LEU A 162 5.40 -7.09 9.44
N ARG A 163 4.25 -7.30 10.08
CA ARG A 163 3.50 -8.55 10.01
C ARG A 163 2.39 -8.48 8.97
N LEU A 164 2.33 -9.47 8.08
CA LEU A 164 1.29 -9.57 7.07
C LEU A 164 0.26 -10.64 7.44
N TYR A 165 -1.02 -10.30 7.27
CA TYR A 165 -2.14 -11.23 7.43
C TYR A 165 -2.78 -11.48 6.07
N ARG A 166 -2.88 -12.73 5.68
CA ARG A 166 -3.36 -13.14 4.36
C ARG A 166 -4.88 -13.22 4.30
N THR A 167 -5.42 -12.89 3.14
CA THR A 167 -6.82 -13.17 2.76
C THR A 167 -6.90 -13.42 1.26
N THR A 168 -7.90 -14.18 0.83
CA THR A 168 -8.25 -14.32 -0.59
C THR A 168 -9.30 -13.31 -1.03
N ASP A 169 -9.89 -12.56 -0.11
CA ASP A 169 -10.86 -11.48 -0.38
C ASP A 169 -10.16 -10.20 -0.83
N VAL A 170 -9.77 -10.15 -2.11
CA VAL A 170 -9.14 -8.98 -2.73
C VAL A 170 -10.12 -7.81 -2.76
N ALA A 171 -11.38 -8.06 -3.09
CA ALA A 171 -12.42 -7.02 -3.16
C ALA A 171 -12.62 -6.32 -1.81
N GLY A 172 -12.70 -7.08 -0.73
CA GLY A 172 -12.84 -6.52 0.62
C GLY A 172 -11.63 -5.70 1.05
N ALA A 173 -10.42 -6.14 0.73
CA ALA A 173 -9.20 -5.40 1.03
C ALA A 173 -9.12 -4.07 0.26
N GLU A 174 -9.46 -4.06 -1.03
CA GLU A 174 -9.46 -2.85 -1.86
C GLU A 174 -10.54 -1.85 -1.44
N LEU A 175 -11.78 -2.34 -1.24
CA LEU A 175 -12.91 -1.49 -0.86
C LEU A 175 -12.71 -0.88 0.52
N GLY A 176 -12.15 -1.62 1.48
CA GLY A 176 -11.76 -1.07 2.78
C GLY A 176 -10.86 0.16 2.63
N GLY A 177 -9.79 0.04 1.84
CA GLY A 177 -8.87 1.14 1.56
C GLY A 177 -9.47 2.29 0.76
N ALA A 178 -10.37 2.00 -0.20
CA ALA A 178 -11.00 3.00 -1.06
C ALA A 178 -12.05 3.84 -0.33
N LEU A 179 -12.87 3.22 0.51
CA LEU A 179 -14.03 3.86 1.14
C LEU A 179 -13.69 4.60 2.44
N LYS A 180 -12.64 4.20 3.15
CA LYS A 180 -12.32 4.76 4.47
C LYS A 180 -12.11 6.26 4.49
N ASN A 181 -11.50 6.83 3.45
CA ASN A 181 -11.08 8.22 3.45
C ASN A 181 -12.26 9.20 3.54
N VAL A 182 -13.40 8.87 2.93
CA VAL A 182 -14.62 9.69 3.04
C VAL A 182 -15.07 9.80 4.50
N ILE A 183 -15.04 8.68 5.22
CA ILE A 183 -15.45 8.62 6.62
C ILE A 183 -14.42 9.33 7.51
N ALA A 184 -13.13 9.11 7.25
CA ALA A 184 -12.05 9.76 7.97
C ALA A 184 -12.12 11.29 7.84
N ILE A 185 -12.39 11.81 6.62
CA ILE A 185 -12.62 13.24 6.39
C ILE A 185 -13.85 13.73 7.18
N GLY A 186 -14.94 12.99 7.18
CA GLY A 186 -16.13 13.28 7.99
C GLY A 186 -15.81 13.34 9.47
N CYS A 187 -15.03 12.38 10.01
CA CYS A 187 -14.57 12.37 11.38
C CYS A 187 -13.71 13.61 11.72
N GLY A 188 -12.77 13.95 10.82
CA GLY A 188 -11.94 15.15 10.96
C GLY A 188 -12.77 16.44 10.96
N ALA A 189 -13.79 16.53 10.11
CA ALA A 189 -14.72 17.66 10.06
C ALA A 189 -15.49 17.83 11.39
N MET A 190 -15.91 16.73 12.04
CA MET A 190 -16.58 16.80 13.36
C MET A 190 -15.66 17.41 14.42
N ILE A 191 -14.41 16.97 14.45
CA ILE A 191 -13.41 17.52 15.40
C ILE A 191 -13.13 19.00 15.08
N GLY A 192 -12.88 19.33 13.79
CA GLY A 192 -12.60 20.70 13.36
C GLY A 192 -13.75 21.68 13.61
N ALA A 193 -14.99 21.21 13.58
CA ALA A 193 -16.19 21.97 13.91
C ALA A 193 -16.48 22.06 15.42
N GLY A 194 -15.63 21.47 16.28
CA GLY A 194 -15.82 21.49 17.73
C GLY A 194 -16.96 20.61 18.25
N LEU A 195 -17.46 19.64 17.45
CA LEU A 195 -18.59 18.77 17.83
C LEU A 195 -18.19 17.62 18.78
N GLY A 196 -16.89 17.47 19.02
CA GLY A 196 -16.34 16.56 20.03
C GLY A 196 -16.25 15.10 19.62
N ASP A 197 -15.65 14.29 20.52
CA ASP A 197 -15.33 12.88 20.25
C ASP A 197 -16.57 11.99 20.09
N SER A 198 -17.67 12.30 20.78
CA SER A 198 -18.91 11.52 20.65
C SER A 198 -19.50 11.61 19.25
N ALA A 199 -19.49 12.81 18.63
CA ALA A 199 -19.94 12.98 17.25
C ALA A 199 -19.01 12.27 16.26
N ARG A 200 -17.69 12.38 16.47
CA ARG A 200 -16.68 11.65 15.69
C ARG A 200 -16.90 10.14 15.75
N ALA A 201 -17.08 9.58 16.95
CA ALA A 201 -17.35 8.14 17.12
C ALA A 201 -18.65 7.70 16.44
N ALA A 202 -19.71 8.51 16.51
CA ALA A 202 -20.98 8.24 15.85
C ALA A 202 -20.82 8.22 14.32
N VAL A 203 -20.13 9.21 13.74
CA VAL A 203 -19.86 9.28 12.28
C VAL A 203 -19.01 8.08 11.85
N MET A 204 -17.96 7.73 12.60
CA MET A 204 -17.12 6.57 12.31
C MET A 204 -17.94 5.28 12.31
N THR A 205 -18.73 5.04 13.34
CA THR A 205 -19.53 3.82 13.49
C THR A 205 -20.59 3.70 12.37
N ARG A 206 -21.31 4.79 12.08
CA ARG A 206 -22.32 4.80 11.02
C ARG A 206 -21.70 4.67 9.64
N GLY A 207 -20.60 5.41 9.39
CA GLY A 207 -19.84 5.35 8.15
C GLY A 207 -19.27 3.94 7.90
N PHE A 208 -18.72 3.30 8.92
CA PHE A 208 -18.24 1.92 8.81
C PHE A 208 -19.39 0.93 8.49
N ALA A 209 -20.57 1.11 9.08
CA ALA A 209 -21.73 0.30 8.73
C ALA A 209 -22.15 0.47 7.26
N GLU A 210 -22.05 1.70 6.71
CA GLU A 210 -22.28 1.96 5.27
C GLU A 210 -21.19 1.29 4.40
N MET A 211 -19.91 1.40 4.78
CA MET A 211 -18.84 0.69 4.07
C MET A 211 -19.12 -0.81 3.97
N ARG A 212 -19.54 -1.44 5.07
CA ARG A 212 -19.86 -2.88 5.07
C ARG A 212 -21.01 -3.21 4.13
N ARG A 213 -22.09 -2.41 4.13
CA ARG A 213 -23.25 -2.63 3.23
C ARG A 213 -22.84 -2.49 1.76
N MET A 214 -22.11 -1.43 1.46
CA MET A 214 -21.61 -1.19 0.11
C MET A 214 -20.69 -2.30 -0.36
N ALA A 215 -19.69 -2.67 0.46
CA ALA A 215 -18.72 -3.69 0.12
C ALA A 215 -19.36 -5.08 -0.09
N ALA A 216 -20.38 -5.43 0.70
CA ALA A 216 -21.13 -6.67 0.53
C ALA A 216 -21.80 -6.77 -0.85
N ALA A 217 -22.26 -5.64 -1.43
CA ALA A 217 -22.81 -5.62 -2.78
C ALA A 217 -21.78 -5.94 -3.88
N TYR A 218 -20.50 -5.84 -3.57
CA TYR A 218 -19.36 -6.21 -4.44
C TYR A 218 -18.70 -7.54 -4.05
N GLY A 219 -19.36 -8.34 -3.21
CA GLY A 219 -18.88 -9.67 -2.81
C GLY A 219 -17.76 -9.69 -1.76
N ALA A 220 -17.49 -8.55 -1.12
CA ALA A 220 -16.51 -8.46 -0.05
C ALA A 220 -16.99 -9.16 1.24
N LEU A 221 -16.08 -9.82 1.93
CA LEU A 221 -16.36 -10.52 3.20
C LEU A 221 -16.44 -9.52 4.37
N PRO A 222 -17.43 -9.66 5.26
CA PRO A 222 -17.56 -8.80 6.45
C PRO A 222 -16.32 -8.82 7.35
N GLU A 223 -15.65 -9.96 7.45
CA GLU A 223 -14.45 -10.18 8.25
C GLU A 223 -13.28 -9.35 7.73
N THR A 224 -13.12 -9.23 6.41
CA THR A 224 -12.07 -8.43 5.79
C THR A 224 -12.25 -6.95 6.10
N LEU A 225 -13.50 -6.46 6.00
CA LEU A 225 -13.83 -5.08 6.35
C LEU A 225 -13.70 -4.81 7.85
N GLY A 226 -14.05 -5.79 8.71
CA GLY A 226 -13.87 -5.72 10.17
C GLY A 226 -12.41 -5.80 10.62
N GLY A 227 -11.50 -6.21 9.72
CA GLY A 227 -10.08 -6.39 9.99
C GLY A 227 -9.22 -5.14 9.73
N LEU A 228 -7.93 -5.42 9.43
CA LEU A 228 -6.91 -4.37 9.25
C LEU A 228 -7.18 -3.47 8.04
N SER A 229 -7.66 -4.04 6.92
CA SER A 229 -7.90 -3.29 5.67
C SER A 229 -9.10 -2.35 5.71
N GLY A 230 -10.04 -2.56 6.62
CA GLY A 230 -11.24 -1.73 6.78
C GLY A 230 -11.21 -0.95 8.09
N LEU A 231 -11.74 -1.54 9.18
CA LEU A 231 -11.89 -0.87 10.47
C LEU A 231 -10.53 -0.40 11.05
N GLY A 232 -9.51 -1.25 10.96
CA GLY A 232 -8.18 -0.90 11.48
C GLY A 232 -7.59 0.34 10.79
N ASP A 233 -7.66 0.38 9.46
CA ASP A 233 -7.14 1.49 8.66
C ASP A 233 -8.00 2.77 8.84
N LEU A 234 -9.32 2.62 8.99
CA LEU A 234 -10.22 3.74 9.29
C LEU A 234 -9.93 4.34 10.67
N ALA A 235 -9.73 3.51 11.68
CA ALA A 235 -9.48 3.97 13.05
C ALA A 235 -8.15 4.75 13.18
N LEU A 236 -7.14 4.40 12.36
CA LEU A 236 -5.84 5.09 12.35
C LEU A 236 -5.90 6.46 11.65
N THR A 237 -6.81 6.63 10.68
CA THR A 237 -6.86 7.83 9.83
C THR A 237 -7.74 8.90 10.44
#